data_32deefc056ce25cc7139a1c4c9e1832e
#
_entry.id   32deefc056ce25cc7139a1c4c9e1832e
#
_cell.length_a   1.000
_cell.length_b   1.000
_cell.length_c   1.000
_cell.angle_alpha   90.00
_cell.angle_beta   90.00
_cell.angle_gamma   90.00
#
_symmetry.space_group_name_H-M   'P 1'
#
loop_
_entity.id
_entity.type
_entity.pdbx_description
1 polymer ?
#
loop_
_entity_poly.entity_id
_entity_poly.type
_entity_poly.pdbx_seq_one_letter_code
_entity_poly.pdbx_strand_id
1 'polypeptide(L)'
;DKLTESRKQTADKFAADVKKQLEYLDMPKINFVVDFKKGIMSSSGIDKIEFLISANPGEAPKPLAKIASGGELSRIMLGIKSILAYNDTVDTLIFDEIDTGVSGRASQKIGLKLKEVSKNTQVICVTHSAQIASNADCHFLISKDVSGSRTFTSVKQLSRDERRCELARIMGGLEITDAMLNSAEELLQTNFGK
;
A
#
# COMPACT_ATOMS: atom_id res chain seq x y z
N ASP A 1 -2.25 36.03 0.26
CA ASP A 1 -1.25 35.81 1.32
C ASP A 1 -1.80 34.95 2.47
N LYS A 2 -3.00 35.23 3.06
CA LYS A 2 -3.56 34.42 4.15
C LYS A 2 -3.77 32.94 3.77
N LEU A 3 -4.25 32.68 2.57
CA LEU A 3 -4.46 31.31 2.07
C LEU A 3 -3.15 30.55 1.91
N THR A 4 -2.11 31.20 1.36
CA THR A 4 -0.77 30.63 1.23
C THR A 4 -0.17 30.28 2.58
N GLU A 5 -0.31 31.13 3.58
CA GLU A 5 0.19 30.89 4.93
C GLU A 5 -0.52 29.71 5.59
N SER A 6 -1.83 29.65 5.52
CA SER A 6 -2.63 28.51 6.02
C SER A 6 -2.23 27.20 5.35
N ARG A 7 -2.02 27.20 4.04
CA ARG A 7 -1.56 26.04 3.27
C ARG A 7 -0.18 25.55 3.70
N LYS A 8 0.77 26.47 3.91
CA LYS A 8 2.12 26.13 4.37
C LYS A 8 2.10 25.45 5.73
N GLN A 9 1.36 26.03 6.70
CA GLN A 9 1.22 25.42 8.02
C GLN A 9 0.60 24.03 7.97
N THR A 10 -0.40 23.82 7.10
CA THR A 10 -1.00 22.50 6.87
C THR A 10 -0.03 21.55 6.18
N ALA A 11 0.74 22.04 5.20
CA ALA A 11 1.72 21.25 4.47
C ALA A 11 2.84 20.73 5.37
N ASP A 12 3.32 21.54 6.32
CA ASP A 12 4.36 21.14 7.29
C ASP A 12 3.86 19.98 8.18
N LYS A 13 2.63 20.08 8.68
CA LYS A 13 2.00 19.00 9.46
C LYS A 13 1.81 17.75 8.63
N PHE A 14 1.27 17.91 7.43
CA PHE A 14 1.04 16.79 6.50
C PHE A 14 2.35 16.09 6.14
N ALA A 15 3.41 16.83 5.81
CA ALA A 15 4.71 16.25 5.49
C ALA A 15 5.30 15.47 6.68
N ALA A 16 5.16 15.99 7.90
CA ALA A 16 5.60 15.30 9.11
C ALA A 16 4.82 14.00 9.35
N ASP A 17 3.51 14.00 9.11
CA ASP A 17 2.68 12.80 9.27
C ASP A 17 2.95 11.76 8.16
N VAL A 18 3.13 12.19 6.91
CA VAL A 18 3.58 11.30 5.81
C VAL A 18 4.90 10.64 6.18
N LYS A 19 5.88 11.39 6.68
CA LYS A 19 7.16 10.84 7.10
C LYS A 19 7.01 9.74 8.14
N LYS A 20 6.18 9.92 9.17
CA LYS A 20 5.90 8.89 10.19
C LYS A 20 5.30 7.61 9.56
N GLN A 21 4.37 7.77 8.60
CA GLN A 21 3.78 6.62 7.92
C GLN A 21 4.82 5.88 7.07
N LEU A 22 5.69 6.60 6.38
CA LEU A 22 6.77 5.99 5.59
C LEU A 22 7.79 5.26 6.46
N GLU A 23 8.17 5.83 7.61
CA GLU A 23 9.02 5.16 8.61
C GLU A 23 8.36 3.86 9.12
N TYR A 24 7.06 3.89 9.42
CA TYR A 24 6.30 2.69 9.79
C TYR A 24 6.34 1.62 8.69
N LEU A 25 6.25 2.02 7.42
CA LEU A 25 6.27 1.13 6.25
C LEU A 25 7.70 0.70 5.82
N ASP A 26 8.68 0.82 6.72
CA ASP A 26 10.10 0.48 6.49
C ASP A 26 10.78 1.30 5.37
N MET A 27 10.37 2.56 5.23
CA MET A 27 10.93 3.53 4.27
C MET A 27 11.52 4.78 4.98
N PRO A 28 12.42 4.62 5.98
CA PRO A 28 12.87 5.73 6.83
C PRO A 28 13.77 6.74 6.12
N LYS A 29 14.35 6.36 4.98
CA LYS A 29 15.27 7.22 4.21
C LYS A 29 14.56 8.17 3.27
N ILE A 30 13.26 7.96 3.03
CA ILE A 30 12.47 8.79 2.13
C ILE A 30 12.24 10.16 2.76
N ASN A 31 12.54 11.20 1.98
CA ASN A 31 12.22 12.56 2.30
C ASN A 31 11.03 13.03 1.45
N PHE A 32 9.94 13.46 2.10
CA PHE A 32 8.73 13.97 1.48
C PHE A 32 8.64 15.47 1.70
N VAL A 33 8.44 16.24 0.63
CA VAL A 33 8.41 17.69 0.63
C VAL A 33 7.16 18.18 -0.11
N VAL A 34 6.49 19.18 0.43
CA VAL A 34 5.43 19.93 -0.26
C VAL A 34 6.04 21.23 -0.81
N ASP A 35 6.20 21.28 -2.12
CA ASP A 35 6.78 22.43 -2.80
C ASP A 35 5.71 23.47 -3.19
N PHE A 36 6.02 24.74 -3.00
CA PHE A 36 5.15 25.86 -3.28
C PHE A 36 5.78 26.78 -4.31
N LYS A 37 5.15 26.90 -5.47
CA LYS A 37 5.53 27.86 -6.52
C LYS A 37 4.42 28.87 -6.71
N LYS A 38 4.78 30.12 -7.00
CA LYS A 38 3.81 31.13 -7.43
C LYS A 38 3.31 30.79 -8.82
N GLY A 39 2.00 30.66 -8.96
CA GLY A 39 1.30 30.48 -10.23
C GLY A 39 0.52 31.72 -10.65
N ILE A 40 -0.41 31.53 -11.58
CA ILE A 40 -1.37 32.55 -12.00
C ILE A 40 -2.51 32.58 -10.98
N MET A 41 -3.00 33.78 -10.64
CA MET A 41 -4.15 33.96 -9.76
C MET A 41 -5.38 33.26 -10.33
N SER A 42 -6.03 32.45 -9.50
CA SER A 42 -7.26 31.70 -9.85
C SER A 42 -8.27 31.75 -8.70
N SER A 43 -9.44 31.15 -8.90
CA SER A 43 -10.45 30.97 -7.83
C SER A 43 -9.94 30.17 -6.64
N SER A 44 -8.90 29.33 -6.84
CA SER A 44 -8.25 28.55 -5.79
C SER A 44 -6.98 29.23 -5.23
N GLY A 45 -6.68 30.45 -5.60
CA GLY A 45 -5.51 31.22 -5.15
C GLY A 45 -4.37 31.25 -6.14
N ILE A 46 -3.16 31.58 -5.65
CA ILE A 46 -1.95 31.78 -6.48
C ILE A 46 -0.95 30.63 -6.37
N ASP A 47 -1.12 29.72 -5.40
CA ASP A 47 -0.15 28.69 -5.13
C ASP A 47 -0.28 27.51 -6.10
N LYS A 48 0.83 27.14 -6.73
CA LYS A 48 1.00 25.86 -7.41
C LYS A 48 1.74 24.92 -6.46
N ILE A 49 1.06 23.89 -5.99
CA ILE A 49 1.57 22.94 -4.99
C ILE A 49 1.95 21.63 -5.70
N GLU A 50 3.14 21.11 -5.37
CA GLU A 50 3.64 19.85 -5.90
C GLU A 50 4.23 18.99 -4.78
N PHE A 51 3.91 17.70 -4.77
CA PHE A 51 4.53 16.76 -3.85
C PHE A 51 5.83 16.25 -4.46
N LEU A 52 6.93 16.47 -3.74
CA LEU A 52 8.25 16.02 -4.12
C LEU A 52 8.74 14.96 -3.14
N ILE A 53 9.55 14.04 -3.66
CA ILE A 53 10.11 12.97 -2.88
C ILE A 53 11.56 12.68 -3.31
N SER A 54 12.40 12.30 -2.35
CA SER A 54 13.70 11.69 -2.62
C SER A 54 13.80 10.34 -1.91
N ALA A 55 14.26 9.32 -2.63
CA ALA A 55 14.40 7.95 -2.10
C ALA A 55 15.62 7.82 -1.19
N ASN A 56 16.67 8.60 -1.42
CA ASN A 56 17.93 8.54 -0.69
C ASN A 56 18.32 9.89 -0.10
N PRO A 57 18.96 9.89 1.07
CA PRO A 57 19.53 11.12 1.64
C PRO A 57 20.55 11.76 0.67
N GLY A 58 20.43 13.07 0.47
CA GLY A 58 21.32 13.82 -0.43
C GLY A 58 20.87 13.89 -1.90
N GLU A 59 19.88 13.12 -2.31
CA GLU A 59 19.27 13.27 -3.63
C GLU A 59 18.30 14.46 -3.66
N ALA A 60 18.29 15.18 -4.77
CA ALA A 60 17.33 16.25 -4.99
C ALA A 60 15.90 15.68 -5.07
N PRO A 61 14.93 16.23 -4.32
CA PRO A 61 13.54 15.79 -4.40
C PRO A 61 12.97 15.95 -5.82
N LYS A 62 12.27 14.93 -6.30
CA LYS A 62 11.62 14.89 -7.63
C LYS A 62 10.11 14.78 -7.46
N PRO A 63 9.32 15.23 -8.44
CA PRO A 63 7.87 15.02 -8.43
C PRO A 63 7.49 13.57 -8.18
N LEU A 64 6.49 13.34 -7.31
CA LEU A 64 5.98 12.02 -6.96
C LEU A 64 5.64 11.16 -8.21
N ALA A 65 5.10 11.81 -9.26
CA ALA A 65 4.78 11.18 -10.54
C ALA A 65 6.01 10.66 -11.33
N LYS A 66 7.25 10.99 -10.90
CA LYS A 66 8.49 10.56 -11.55
C LYS A 66 9.20 9.42 -10.80
N ILE A 67 8.55 8.81 -9.83
CA ILE A 67 9.09 7.62 -9.15
C ILE A 67 9.05 6.44 -10.11
N ALA A 68 10.19 5.78 -10.27
CA ALA A 68 10.35 4.69 -11.23
C ALA A 68 9.87 3.33 -10.70
N SER A 69 9.82 3.12 -9.37
CA SER A 69 9.44 1.85 -8.75
C SER A 69 7.95 1.84 -8.42
N GLY A 70 7.18 0.92 -9.04
CA GLY A 70 5.76 0.71 -8.77
C GLY A 70 5.50 0.38 -7.30
N GLY A 71 6.28 -0.54 -6.73
CA GLY A 71 6.13 -0.95 -5.32
C GLY A 71 6.44 0.18 -4.33
N GLU A 72 7.46 1.01 -4.58
CA GLU A 72 7.72 2.19 -3.75
C GLU A 72 6.59 3.20 -3.83
N LEU A 73 6.11 3.49 -5.04
CA LEU A 73 5.00 4.42 -5.24
C LEU A 73 3.73 3.92 -4.54
N SER A 74 3.39 2.64 -4.66
CA SER A 74 2.24 2.03 -3.99
C SER A 74 2.31 2.17 -2.46
N ARG A 75 3.49 1.95 -1.86
CA ARG A 75 3.69 2.14 -0.41
C ARG A 75 3.62 3.61 0.02
N ILE A 76 4.18 4.52 -0.76
CA ILE A 76 4.07 5.97 -0.50
C ILE A 76 2.61 6.40 -0.56
N MET A 77 1.88 5.95 -1.58
CA MET A 77 0.45 6.24 -1.71
C MET A 77 -0.36 5.64 -0.57
N LEU A 78 -0.03 4.43 -0.07
CA LEU A 78 -0.65 3.87 1.12
C LEU A 78 -0.41 4.77 2.35
N GLY A 79 0.80 5.26 2.57
CA GLY A 79 1.12 6.19 3.64
C GLY A 79 0.32 7.49 3.56
N ILE A 80 0.22 8.09 2.37
CA ILE A 80 -0.57 9.30 2.13
C ILE A 80 -2.06 9.03 2.35
N LYS A 81 -2.60 7.96 1.77
CA LYS A 81 -4.02 7.60 1.87
C LYS A 81 -4.44 7.23 3.30
N SER A 82 -3.55 6.65 4.10
CA SER A 82 -3.84 6.39 5.51
C SER A 82 -4.07 7.67 6.35
N ILE A 83 -3.46 8.78 5.96
CA ILE A 83 -3.67 10.09 6.62
C ILE A 83 -4.97 10.73 6.13
N LEU A 84 -5.29 10.58 4.85
CA LEU A 84 -6.44 11.22 4.21
C LEU A 84 -7.75 10.42 4.33
N ALA A 85 -7.72 9.20 4.85
CA ALA A 85 -8.82 8.22 4.84
C ALA A 85 -10.17 8.76 5.35
N TYR A 86 -10.18 9.74 6.25
CA TYR A 86 -11.42 10.36 6.77
C TYR A 86 -11.97 11.47 5.88
N ASN A 87 -11.17 12.04 4.98
CA ASN A 87 -11.52 13.18 4.15
C ASN A 87 -11.42 12.88 2.65
N ASP A 88 -11.11 11.64 2.30
CA ASP A 88 -11.00 11.22 0.90
C ASP A 88 -12.40 10.93 0.33
N THR A 89 -12.64 11.39 -0.88
CA THR A 89 -13.89 11.14 -1.61
C THR A 89 -13.83 9.89 -2.49
N VAL A 90 -12.70 9.15 -2.43
CA VAL A 90 -12.48 7.95 -3.23
C VAL A 90 -12.95 6.72 -2.45
N ASP A 91 -13.95 6.02 -2.98
CA ASP A 91 -14.56 4.87 -2.32
C ASP A 91 -13.75 3.58 -2.44
N THR A 92 -12.88 3.47 -3.45
CA THR A 92 -12.09 2.25 -3.71
C THR A 92 -10.65 2.59 -4.02
N LEU A 93 -9.72 1.93 -3.33
CA LEU A 93 -8.28 2.01 -3.55
C LEU A 93 -7.76 0.67 -4.07
N ILE A 94 -6.97 0.71 -5.14
CA ILE A 94 -6.33 -0.47 -5.72
C ILE A 94 -4.83 -0.35 -5.56
N PHE A 95 -4.21 -1.34 -4.88
CA PHE A 95 -2.76 -1.41 -4.70
C PHE A 95 -2.21 -2.62 -5.45
N ASP A 96 -1.33 -2.35 -6.39
CA ASP A 96 -0.59 -3.36 -7.13
C ASP A 96 0.90 -3.26 -6.80
N GLU A 97 1.62 -4.40 -6.83
CA GLU A 97 3.05 -4.52 -6.57
C GLU A 97 3.53 -3.97 -5.20
N ILE A 98 2.64 -3.76 -4.22
CA ILE A 98 2.96 -3.10 -2.95
C ILE A 98 4.01 -3.86 -2.13
N ASP A 99 4.13 -5.16 -2.31
CA ASP A 99 5.06 -6.09 -1.66
C ASP A 99 6.37 -6.31 -2.44
N THR A 100 6.56 -5.62 -3.56
CA THR A 100 7.79 -5.75 -4.36
C THR A 100 8.99 -5.19 -3.60
N GLY A 101 10.03 -6.04 -3.43
CA GLY A 101 11.31 -5.65 -2.82
C GLY A 101 11.27 -5.42 -1.31
N VAL A 102 10.27 -5.98 -0.58
CA VAL A 102 10.17 -5.83 0.87
C VAL A 102 10.40 -7.15 1.63
N SER A 103 10.83 -7.04 2.89
CA SER A 103 10.98 -8.19 3.79
C SER A 103 9.63 -8.64 4.35
N GLY A 104 9.57 -9.87 4.92
CA GLY A 104 8.37 -10.39 5.57
C GLY A 104 7.84 -9.50 6.69
N ARG A 105 8.73 -8.84 7.47
CA ARG A 105 8.34 -7.88 8.52
C ARG A 105 7.70 -6.62 7.93
N ALA A 106 8.26 -6.11 6.84
CA ALA A 106 7.67 -4.95 6.15
C ALA A 106 6.31 -5.33 5.53
N SER A 107 6.19 -6.51 4.92
CA SER A 107 4.92 -7.03 4.39
C SER A 107 3.83 -7.13 5.48
N GLN A 108 4.18 -7.55 6.69
CA GLN A 108 3.26 -7.59 7.82
C GLN A 108 2.74 -6.18 8.18
N LYS A 109 3.62 -5.18 8.27
CA LYS A 109 3.23 -3.78 8.53
C LYS A 109 2.34 -3.22 7.43
N ILE A 110 2.65 -3.54 6.16
CA ILE A 110 1.84 -3.16 5.01
C ILE A 110 0.44 -3.77 5.12
N GLY A 111 0.33 -5.07 5.40
CA GLY A 111 -0.94 -5.77 5.57
C GLY A 111 -1.81 -5.13 6.67
N LEU A 112 -1.23 -4.82 7.84
CA LEU A 112 -1.91 -4.13 8.93
C LEU A 112 -2.38 -2.73 8.52
N LYS A 113 -1.57 -1.98 7.76
CA LYS A 113 -1.94 -0.64 7.28
C LYS A 113 -3.05 -0.68 6.23
N LEU A 114 -3.01 -1.66 5.32
CA LEU A 114 -4.11 -1.89 4.37
C LEU A 114 -5.43 -2.21 5.10
N LYS A 115 -5.36 -3.05 6.14
CA LYS A 115 -6.51 -3.37 7.00
C LYS A 115 -7.04 -2.15 7.76
N GLU A 116 -6.16 -1.26 8.22
CA GLU A 116 -6.56 0.00 8.86
C GLU A 116 -7.32 0.91 7.88
N VAL A 117 -6.80 1.09 6.68
CA VAL A 117 -7.42 1.91 5.62
C VAL A 117 -8.75 1.31 5.16
N SER A 118 -8.86 -0.02 5.11
CA SER A 118 -10.07 -0.73 4.68
C SER A 118 -11.28 -0.54 5.59
N LYS A 119 -11.10 0.04 6.77
CA LYS A 119 -12.23 0.36 7.67
C LYS A 119 -13.16 1.46 7.11
N ASN A 120 -12.62 2.33 6.27
CA ASN A 120 -13.36 3.49 5.74
C ASN A 120 -13.45 3.51 4.21
N THR A 121 -12.70 2.64 3.51
CA THR A 121 -12.59 2.66 2.05
C THR A 121 -12.42 1.22 1.56
N GLN A 122 -13.05 0.83 0.47
CA GLN A 122 -12.78 -0.48 -0.12
C GLN A 122 -11.33 -0.55 -0.59
N VAL A 123 -10.60 -1.58 -0.16
CA VAL A 123 -9.21 -1.81 -0.57
C VAL A 123 -9.11 -3.09 -1.37
N ILE A 124 -8.59 -3.00 -2.58
CA ILE A 124 -8.22 -4.14 -3.42
C ILE A 124 -6.70 -4.17 -3.51
N CYS A 125 -6.10 -5.30 -3.15
CA CYS A 125 -4.64 -5.47 -3.18
C CYS A 125 -4.25 -6.71 -3.98
N VAL A 126 -3.36 -6.53 -4.96
CA VAL A 126 -2.71 -7.62 -5.67
C VAL A 126 -1.39 -7.90 -4.96
N THR A 127 -1.21 -9.12 -4.47
CA THR A 127 -0.03 -9.48 -3.66
C THR A 127 0.35 -10.95 -3.82
N HIS A 128 1.63 -11.24 -3.65
CA HIS A 128 2.18 -12.59 -3.53
C HIS A 128 2.73 -12.87 -2.11
N SER A 129 2.43 -11.98 -1.15
CA SER A 129 2.85 -12.09 0.24
C SER A 129 1.76 -12.69 1.12
N ALA A 130 2.05 -13.82 1.77
CA ALA A 130 1.15 -14.45 2.74
C ALA A 130 0.81 -13.50 3.90
N GLN A 131 1.78 -12.67 4.34
CA GLN A 131 1.60 -11.70 5.42
C GLN A 131 0.59 -10.60 5.07
N ILE A 132 0.51 -10.20 3.79
CA ILE A 132 -0.48 -9.23 3.32
C ILE A 132 -1.83 -9.93 3.11
N ALA A 133 -1.86 -11.03 2.36
CA ALA A 133 -3.07 -11.77 2.01
C ALA A 133 -3.85 -12.28 3.24
N SER A 134 -3.15 -12.60 4.34
CA SER A 134 -3.78 -13.04 5.59
C SER A 134 -4.64 -11.96 6.26
N ASN A 135 -4.37 -10.67 5.99
CA ASN A 135 -5.13 -9.54 6.55
C ASN A 135 -6.44 -9.23 5.80
N ALA A 136 -6.66 -9.82 4.62
CA ALA A 136 -7.83 -9.52 3.81
C ALA A 136 -9.12 -10.13 4.40
N ASP A 137 -10.25 -9.44 4.27
CA ASP A 137 -11.57 -9.98 4.61
C ASP A 137 -12.02 -11.01 3.57
N CYS A 138 -11.77 -10.74 2.29
CA CYS A 138 -12.00 -11.63 1.16
C CYS A 138 -10.69 -11.92 0.44
N HIS A 139 -10.46 -13.19 0.08
CA HIS A 139 -9.28 -13.61 -0.67
C HIS A 139 -9.72 -14.25 -1.99
N PHE A 140 -9.22 -13.72 -3.09
CA PHE A 140 -9.47 -14.25 -4.43
C PHE A 140 -8.18 -14.83 -4.99
N LEU A 141 -8.25 -16.09 -5.43
CA LEU A 141 -7.17 -16.75 -6.16
C LEU A 141 -7.33 -16.50 -7.66
N ILE A 142 -6.28 -15.96 -8.26
CA ILE A 142 -6.19 -15.83 -9.72
C ILE A 142 -5.32 -16.96 -10.25
N SER A 143 -5.85 -17.79 -11.13
CA SER A 143 -5.10 -18.85 -11.80
C SER A 143 -5.18 -18.73 -13.33
N LYS A 144 -4.14 -19.23 -13.99
CA LYS A 144 -4.08 -19.31 -15.45
C LYS A 144 -4.03 -20.77 -15.85
N ASP A 145 -5.03 -21.20 -16.59
CA ASP A 145 -5.14 -22.56 -17.11
C ASP A 145 -4.92 -22.53 -18.63
N VAL A 146 -4.14 -23.48 -19.13
CA VAL A 146 -3.90 -23.63 -20.57
C VAL A 146 -4.74 -24.80 -21.08
N SER A 147 -5.67 -24.54 -22.00
CA SER A 147 -6.45 -25.55 -22.69
C SER A 147 -6.22 -25.43 -24.20
N GLY A 148 -5.52 -26.40 -24.76
CA GLY A 148 -5.05 -26.37 -26.14
C GLY A 148 -4.06 -25.22 -26.38
N SER A 149 -4.36 -24.32 -27.32
CA SER A 149 -3.54 -23.14 -27.65
C SER A 149 -3.98 -21.85 -26.94
N ARG A 150 -4.96 -21.92 -26.04
CA ARG A 150 -5.52 -20.74 -25.36
C ARG A 150 -5.26 -20.78 -23.87
N THR A 151 -4.94 -19.62 -23.31
CA THR A 151 -4.83 -19.41 -21.88
C THR A 151 -6.10 -18.76 -21.36
N PHE A 152 -6.68 -19.33 -20.31
CA PHE A 152 -7.83 -18.80 -19.60
C PHE A 152 -7.39 -18.32 -18.20
N THR A 153 -7.88 -17.15 -17.81
CA THR A 153 -7.71 -16.66 -16.44
C THR A 153 -8.99 -16.93 -15.68
N SER A 154 -8.88 -17.61 -14.55
CA SER A 154 -9.99 -17.82 -13.61
C SER A 154 -9.76 -17.06 -12.32
N VAL A 155 -10.85 -16.61 -11.69
CA VAL A 155 -10.86 -15.92 -10.41
C VAL A 155 -11.81 -16.67 -9.49
N LYS A 156 -11.31 -17.12 -8.34
CA LYS A 156 -12.08 -17.87 -7.36
C LYS A 156 -11.97 -17.22 -5.99
N GLN A 157 -13.10 -16.93 -5.35
CA GLN A 157 -13.11 -16.57 -3.94
C GLN A 157 -12.83 -17.80 -3.09
N LEU A 158 -11.87 -17.69 -2.17
CA LEU A 158 -11.45 -18.79 -1.31
C LEU A 158 -12.25 -18.84 -0.02
N SER A 159 -12.67 -20.04 0.37
CA SER A 159 -13.14 -20.34 1.72
C SER A 159 -11.99 -20.23 2.73
N ARG A 160 -12.30 -20.29 4.04
CA ARG A 160 -11.28 -20.22 5.08
C ARG A 160 -10.22 -21.32 4.95
N ASP A 161 -10.63 -22.55 4.70
CA ASP A 161 -9.71 -23.70 4.56
C ASP A 161 -8.85 -23.56 3.31
N GLU A 162 -9.45 -23.11 2.19
CA GLU A 162 -8.72 -22.83 0.95
C GLU A 162 -7.73 -21.69 1.13
N ARG A 163 -8.08 -20.64 1.89
CA ARG A 163 -7.13 -19.57 2.25
C ARG A 163 -5.94 -20.10 3.02
N ARG A 164 -6.15 -20.96 4.00
CA ARG A 164 -5.07 -21.60 4.75
C ARG A 164 -4.12 -22.35 3.84
N CYS A 165 -4.66 -23.15 2.91
CA CYS A 165 -3.86 -23.88 1.93
C CYS A 165 -3.10 -22.93 0.99
N GLU A 166 -3.74 -21.88 0.50
CA GLU A 166 -3.11 -20.92 -0.41
C GLU A 166 -2.00 -20.10 0.29
N LEU A 167 -2.21 -19.68 1.53
CA LEU A 167 -1.16 -19.01 2.32
C LEU A 167 0.03 -19.94 2.55
N ALA A 168 -0.21 -21.21 2.87
CA ALA A 168 0.85 -22.22 3.03
C ALA A 168 1.61 -22.41 1.70
N ARG A 169 0.91 -22.47 0.56
CA ARG A 169 1.53 -22.54 -0.78
C ARG A 169 2.42 -21.32 -1.07
N ILE A 170 1.96 -20.12 -0.75
CA ILE A 170 2.75 -18.87 -0.94
C ILE A 170 4.03 -18.91 -0.08
N MET A 171 3.96 -19.45 1.15
CA MET A 171 5.11 -19.52 2.03
C MET A 171 6.09 -20.63 1.65
N GLY A 172 5.60 -21.77 1.18
CA GLY A 172 6.39 -22.99 1.04
C GLY A 172 6.81 -23.38 -0.38
N GLY A 173 6.18 -22.82 -1.39
CA GLY A 173 6.47 -23.18 -2.79
C GLY A 173 5.86 -24.51 -3.23
N LEU A 174 6.71 -25.47 -3.67
CA LEU A 174 6.24 -26.69 -4.35
C LEU A 174 5.57 -27.73 -3.44
N GLU A 175 6.01 -27.84 -2.19
CA GLU A 175 5.49 -28.83 -1.24
C GLU A 175 4.91 -28.12 0.00
N ILE A 176 3.66 -28.42 0.31
CA ILE A 176 2.97 -27.89 1.49
C ILE A 176 3.17 -28.89 2.62
N THR A 177 3.82 -28.46 3.70
CA THR A 177 4.02 -29.25 4.92
C THR A 177 3.01 -28.88 6.00
N ASP A 178 2.79 -29.78 6.98
CA ASP A 178 1.94 -29.50 8.14
C ASP A 178 2.42 -28.26 8.93
N ALA A 179 3.73 -28.03 9.00
CA ALA A 179 4.30 -26.84 9.64
C ALA A 179 3.86 -25.56 8.93
N MET A 180 3.83 -25.55 7.59
CA MET A 180 3.35 -24.41 6.79
C MET A 180 1.86 -24.17 6.96
N LEU A 181 1.07 -25.24 7.01
CA LEU A 181 -0.37 -25.14 7.28
C LEU A 181 -0.66 -24.57 8.67
N ASN A 182 0.12 -24.95 9.68
CA ASN A 182 0.01 -24.41 11.03
C ASN A 182 0.41 -22.93 11.06
N SER A 183 1.51 -22.55 10.39
CA SER A 183 1.92 -21.15 10.28
C SER A 183 0.90 -20.28 9.52
N ALA A 184 0.27 -20.82 8.48
CA ALA A 184 -0.81 -20.16 7.77
C ALA A 184 -2.05 -19.94 8.67
N GLU A 185 -2.39 -20.94 9.48
CA GLU A 185 -3.49 -20.83 10.45
C GLU A 185 -3.20 -19.76 11.51
N GLU A 186 -1.97 -19.70 12.04
CA GLU A 186 -1.54 -18.66 12.99
C GLU A 186 -1.68 -17.25 12.38
N LEU A 187 -1.27 -17.07 11.11
CA LEU A 187 -1.43 -15.79 10.41
C LEU A 187 -2.91 -15.39 10.28
N LEU A 188 -3.79 -16.34 9.97
CA LEU A 188 -5.22 -16.07 9.86
C LEU A 188 -5.83 -15.72 11.23
N GLN A 189 -5.47 -16.44 12.30
CA GLN A 189 -5.99 -16.20 13.65
C GLN A 189 -5.55 -14.86 14.23
N THR A 190 -4.29 -14.48 14.02
CA THR A 190 -3.73 -13.22 14.53
C THR A 190 -4.44 -12.01 13.95
N ASN A 191 -4.98 -12.13 12.73
CA ASN A 191 -5.58 -11.02 12.00
C ASN A 191 -7.12 -10.96 12.11
N PHE A 192 -7.79 -12.05 12.54
CA PHE A 192 -9.24 -12.09 12.77
C PHE A 192 -9.65 -11.84 14.23
N GLY A 193 -8.72 -11.77 15.15
CA GLY A 193 -8.96 -11.63 16.59
C GLY A 193 -8.84 -10.21 17.16
N LYS A 194 -8.81 -9.17 16.30
CA LYS A 194 -8.72 -7.76 16.73
C LYS A 194 -9.80 -6.92 16.10
#